data_e5b906c8e437eff7c9bf1a14d067f89b
#
_entry.id   e5b906c8e437eff7c9bf1a14d067f89b
#
_cell.length_a   1.000
_cell.length_b   1.000
_cell.length_c   1.000
_cell.angle_alpha   90.00
_cell.angle_beta   90.00
_cell.angle_gamma   90.00
#
_symmetry.space_group_name_H-M   'P 1'
#
loop_
_entity.id
_entity.type
_entity.pdbx_description
1 polymer ?
#
loop_
_entity_poly.entity_id
_entity_poly.type
_entity_poly.pdbx_seq_one_letter_code
_entity_poly.pdbx_strand_id
1 'polypeptide(L)'
;ADKQWLLDTTEKWCRDRAIYLALMESIHIADGNDDKKNRDAIPTILSDALAVSFDNNIGHDYLGNYEERYEFYHRQEDKIEFDLEYFNKITKGGLPNKTLNIALAGTGVGKSLFMCHLASSVLLQGRSVLYITLEMAEERIAERIDANLLNVPIQQLVDLPRQMFENKVTGLAKKTQGTLIIK
;
A
#
# COMPACT_ATOMS: atom_id res chain seq x y z
N ALA A 1 34.31 -18.74 -15.93
CA ALA A 1 33.46 -17.84 -15.18
C ALA A 1 32.01 -18.21 -15.49
N ASP A 2 31.18 -18.31 -14.46
CA ASP A 2 29.74 -18.57 -14.62
C ASP A 2 29.13 -17.40 -15.40
N LYS A 3 28.40 -17.71 -16.47
CA LYS A 3 27.73 -16.71 -17.32
C LYS A 3 26.75 -15.87 -16.50
N GLN A 4 26.05 -16.49 -15.55
CA GLN A 4 25.09 -15.82 -14.71
C GLN A 4 25.79 -14.82 -13.77
N TRP A 5 26.89 -15.24 -13.13
CA TRP A 5 27.69 -14.34 -12.29
C TRP A 5 28.19 -13.11 -13.06
N LEU A 6 28.60 -13.30 -14.33
CA LEU A 6 29.08 -12.19 -15.17
C LEU A 6 27.94 -11.22 -15.48
N LEU A 7 26.74 -11.72 -15.81
CA LEU A 7 25.57 -10.90 -16.07
C LEU A 7 25.17 -10.10 -14.82
N ASP A 8 25.05 -10.76 -13.67
CA ASP A 8 24.64 -10.12 -12.41
C ASP A 8 25.66 -9.05 -11.97
N THR A 9 26.95 -9.33 -12.12
CA THR A 9 28.03 -8.39 -11.79
C THR A 9 28.02 -7.18 -12.73
N THR A 10 27.80 -7.42 -14.02
CA THR A 10 27.74 -6.34 -15.02
C THR A 10 26.49 -5.49 -14.83
N GLU A 11 25.35 -6.10 -14.57
CA GLU A 11 24.11 -5.38 -14.27
C GLU A 11 24.27 -4.48 -13.04
N LYS A 12 24.81 -5.04 -11.96
CA LYS A 12 25.07 -4.26 -10.74
C LYS A 12 25.97 -3.06 -11.04
N TRP A 13 27.06 -3.26 -11.78
CA TRP A 13 27.96 -2.20 -12.15
C TRP A 13 27.26 -1.12 -13.01
N CYS A 14 26.47 -1.52 -14.01
CA CYS A 14 25.70 -0.59 -14.84
C CYS A 14 24.70 0.24 -14.02
N ARG A 15 24.00 -0.41 -13.10
CA ARG A 15 23.04 0.26 -12.19
C ARG A 15 23.75 1.26 -11.28
N ASP A 16 24.82 0.84 -10.62
CA ASP A 16 25.61 1.71 -9.73
C ASP A 16 26.16 2.90 -10.51
N ARG A 17 26.62 2.68 -11.74
CA ARG A 17 27.12 3.75 -12.61
C ARG A 17 26.03 4.70 -13.07
N ALA A 18 24.88 4.19 -13.44
CA ALA A 18 23.71 5.00 -13.83
C ALA A 18 23.26 5.92 -12.68
N ILE A 19 23.16 5.37 -11.47
CA ILE A 19 22.83 6.14 -10.27
C ILE A 19 23.87 7.23 -9.99
N TYR A 20 25.15 6.88 -10.07
CA TYR A 20 26.24 7.87 -9.87
C TYR A 20 26.14 9.03 -10.87
N LEU A 21 25.92 8.73 -12.15
CA LEU A 21 25.81 9.76 -13.18
C LEU A 21 24.55 10.63 -12.98
N ALA A 22 23.43 10.02 -12.62
CA ALA A 22 22.18 10.74 -12.34
C ALA A 22 22.31 11.66 -11.12
N LEU A 23 23.03 11.25 -10.08
CA LEU A 23 23.32 12.09 -8.93
C LEU A 23 24.21 13.27 -9.32
N MET A 24 25.27 13.05 -10.08
CA MET A 24 26.15 14.13 -10.55
C MET A 24 25.39 15.14 -11.41
N GLU A 25 24.55 14.67 -12.32
CA GLU A 25 23.69 15.52 -13.13
C GLU A 25 22.69 16.30 -12.28
N SER A 26 22.05 15.64 -11.33
CA SER A 26 21.09 16.27 -10.42
C SER A 26 21.73 17.37 -9.58
N ILE A 27 22.96 17.18 -9.10
CA ILE A 27 23.73 18.19 -8.39
C ILE A 27 24.02 19.39 -9.33
N HIS A 28 24.45 19.12 -10.55
CA HIS A 28 24.74 20.16 -11.54
C HIS A 28 23.53 21.04 -11.85
N ILE A 29 22.35 20.42 -11.98
CA ILE A 29 21.07 21.11 -12.15
C ILE A 29 20.69 21.90 -10.87
N ALA A 30 20.86 21.29 -9.69
CA ALA A 30 20.53 21.93 -8.41
C ALA A 30 21.37 23.18 -8.15
N ASP A 31 22.65 23.17 -8.55
CA ASP A 31 23.57 24.29 -8.47
C ASP A 31 23.33 25.40 -9.50
N GLY A 32 22.37 25.18 -10.43
CA GLY A 32 22.02 26.17 -11.47
C GLY A 32 23.03 26.27 -12.61
N ASN A 33 23.85 25.24 -12.79
CA ASN A 33 24.88 25.19 -13.82
C ASN A 33 24.41 24.57 -15.14
N ASP A 34 23.12 24.17 -15.23
CA ASP A 34 22.53 23.60 -16.44
C ASP A 34 21.46 24.56 -17.01
N ASP A 35 21.76 25.13 -18.19
CA ASP A 35 20.85 26.07 -18.85
C ASP A 35 19.66 25.38 -19.56
N LYS A 36 19.68 24.05 -19.67
CA LYS A 36 18.69 23.27 -20.45
C LYS A 36 17.67 22.53 -19.57
N LYS A 37 18.04 22.17 -18.35
CA LYS A 37 17.23 21.39 -17.43
C LYS A 37 16.95 22.17 -16.16
N ASN A 38 15.70 22.16 -15.71
CA ASN A 38 15.30 22.75 -14.45
C ASN A 38 15.25 21.67 -13.32
N ARG A 39 15.07 22.13 -12.09
CA ARG A 39 15.02 21.24 -10.91
C ARG A 39 13.88 20.20 -10.97
N ASP A 40 12.83 20.46 -11.74
CA ASP A 40 11.69 19.53 -11.89
C ASP A 40 12.06 18.26 -12.68
N ALA A 41 13.19 18.29 -13.42
CA ALA A 41 13.70 17.12 -14.12
C ALA A 41 14.43 16.12 -13.21
N ILE A 42 14.89 16.53 -12.02
CA ILE A 42 15.69 15.70 -11.10
C ILE A 42 14.97 14.40 -10.72
N PRO A 43 13.68 14.39 -10.32
CA PRO A 43 12.98 13.15 -9.98
C PRO A 43 12.96 12.16 -11.13
N THR A 44 12.76 12.61 -12.35
CA THR A 44 12.74 11.75 -13.55
C THR A 44 14.13 11.17 -13.83
N ILE A 45 15.18 11.98 -13.77
CA ILE A 45 16.57 11.54 -13.98
C ILE A 45 16.95 10.44 -12.99
N LEU A 46 16.60 10.61 -11.71
CA LEU A 46 16.87 9.61 -10.68
C LEU A 46 16.01 8.35 -10.85
N SER A 47 14.74 8.50 -11.22
CA SER A 47 13.84 7.38 -11.49
C SER A 47 14.34 6.52 -12.66
N ASP A 48 14.76 7.14 -13.74
CA ASP A 48 15.29 6.44 -14.93
C ASP A 48 16.59 5.67 -14.59
N ALA A 49 17.47 6.26 -13.79
CA ALA A 49 18.68 5.59 -13.34
C ALA A 49 18.39 4.37 -12.45
N LEU A 50 17.37 4.44 -11.60
CA LEU A 50 16.94 3.32 -10.76
C LEU A 50 16.25 2.21 -11.55
N ALA A 51 15.68 2.51 -12.72
CA ALA A 51 15.01 1.56 -13.60
C ALA A 51 15.98 0.74 -14.46
N VAL A 52 17.30 1.02 -14.44
CA VAL A 52 18.28 0.25 -15.20
C VAL A 52 18.29 -1.20 -14.72
N SER A 53 17.93 -2.11 -15.62
CA SER A 53 17.89 -3.55 -15.37
C SER A 53 18.21 -4.31 -16.66
N PHE A 54 18.91 -5.44 -16.52
CA PHE A 54 19.14 -6.41 -17.60
C PHE A 54 18.09 -7.51 -17.62
N ASP A 55 17.02 -7.34 -16.83
CA ASP A 55 15.93 -8.29 -16.80
C ASP A 55 15.25 -8.33 -18.18
N ASN A 56 15.56 -9.37 -18.92
CA ASN A 56 14.95 -9.67 -20.21
C ASN A 56 13.63 -10.43 -20.05
N ASN A 57 13.01 -10.36 -18.87
CA ASN A 57 11.75 -11.03 -18.65
C ASN A 57 10.64 -10.36 -19.49
N ILE A 58 10.54 -10.81 -20.73
CA ILE A 58 9.59 -10.32 -21.74
C ILE A 58 8.16 -10.74 -21.37
N GLY A 59 7.97 -11.29 -20.19
CA GLY A 59 6.71 -11.83 -19.70
C GLY A 59 6.76 -13.35 -19.53
N HIS A 60 5.59 -13.93 -19.31
CA HIS A 60 5.44 -15.35 -19.05
C HIS A 60 5.34 -16.15 -20.36
N ASP A 61 6.27 -17.09 -20.60
CA ASP A 61 6.14 -18.04 -21.71
C ASP A 61 4.96 -18.99 -21.44
N TYR A 62 3.88 -18.80 -22.19
CA TYR A 62 2.65 -19.52 -21.94
C TYR A 62 2.80 -21.05 -22.10
N LEU A 63 3.57 -21.51 -23.05
CA LEU A 63 3.77 -22.95 -23.27
C LEU A 63 4.92 -23.52 -22.45
N GLY A 64 6.02 -22.77 -22.30
CA GLY A 64 7.21 -23.22 -21.58
C GLY A 64 7.03 -23.26 -20.07
N ASN A 65 6.34 -22.27 -19.48
CA ASN A 65 6.22 -22.11 -18.02
C ASN A 65 4.90 -22.68 -17.47
N TYR A 66 4.41 -23.80 -17.99
CA TYR A 66 3.15 -24.42 -17.54
C TYR A 66 3.22 -24.93 -16.10
N GLU A 67 4.38 -25.40 -15.65
CA GLU A 67 4.58 -25.89 -14.27
C GLU A 67 4.42 -24.77 -13.25
N GLU A 68 5.06 -23.59 -13.50
CA GLU A 68 4.92 -22.42 -12.65
C GLU A 68 3.45 -21.95 -12.52
N ARG A 69 2.69 -22.04 -13.62
CA ARG A 69 1.25 -21.73 -13.59
C ARG A 69 0.45 -22.75 -12.78
N TYR A 70 0.80 -24.03 -12.92
CA TYR A 70 0.14 -25.07 -12.13
C TYR A 70 0.37 -24.85 -10.64
N GLU A 71 1.59 -24.57 -10.21
CA GLU A 71 1.93 -24.24 -8.83
C GLU A 71 1.20 -22.97 -8.35
N PHE A 72 1.15 -21.95 -9.21
CA PHE A 72 0.41 -20.71 -8.91
C PHE A 72 -1.07 -20.97 -8.64
N TYR A 73 -1.73 -21.82 -9.44
CA TYR A 73 -3.15 -22.15 -9.24
C TYR A 73 -3.42 -22.92 -7.96
N HIS A 74 -2.44 -23.66 -7.45
CA HIS A 74 -2.57 -24.48 -6.24
C HIS A 74 -2.00 -23.77 -4.99
N ARG A 75 -1.37 -22.62 -5.17
CA ARG A 75 -0.84 -21.83 -4.07
C ARG A 75 -1.98 -21.21 -3.28
N GLN A 76 -1.97 -21.41 -1.96
CA GLN A 76 -2.86 -20.67 -1.08
C GLN A 76 -2.40 -19.21 -1.03
N GLU A 77 -3.21 -18.32 -1.57
CA GLU A 77 -2.97 -16.88 -1.46
C GLU A 77 -3.35 -16.39 -0.07
N ASP A 78 -2.48 -15.58 0.52
CA ASP A 78 -2.80 -14.82 1.73
C ASP A 78 -3.82 -13.73 1.37
N LYS A 79 -5.04 -13.86 1.90
CA LYS A 79 -6.14 -12.94 1.67
C LYS A 79 -6.38 -12.07 2.89
N ILE A 80 -6.91 -10.88 2.66
CA ILE A 80 -7.39 -10.00 3.71
C ILE A 80 -8.83 -10.37 4.02
N GLU A 81 -9.05 -11.01 5.15
CA GLU A 81 -10.39 -11.44 5.55
C GLU A 81 -11.27 -10.24 5.96
N PHE A 82 -12.57 -10.37 5.70
CA PHE A 82 -13.55 -9.52 6.33
C PHE A 82 -13.89 -10.09 7.72
N ASP A 83 -14.27 -9.25 8.65
CA ASP A 83 -14.89 -9.69 9.92
C ASP A 83 -16.38 -10.05 9.73
N LEU A 84 -16.90 -9.84 8.52
CA LEU A 84 -18.25 -10.19 8.08
C LEU A 84 -18.22 -11.51 7.32
N GLU A 85 -18.69 -12.59 7.94
CA GLU A 85 -18.66 -13.95 7.41
C GLU A 85 -19.27 -14.07 6.00
N TYR A 86 -20.35 -13.33 5.75
CA TYR A 86 -21.02 -13.35 4.45
C TYR A 86 -20.11 -12.87 3.31
N PHE A 87 -19.29 -11.82 3.55
CA PHE A 87 -18.34 -11.34 2.56
C PHE A 87 -17.19 -12.32 2.35
N ASN A 88 -16.71 -12.98 3.38
CA ASN A 88 -15.70 -14.03 3.26
C ASN A 88 -16.22 -15.22 2.44
N LYS A 89 -17.49 -15.57 2.61
CA LYS A 89 -18.12 -16.63 1.81
C LYS A 89 -18.19 -16.26 0.32
N ILE A 90 -18.60 -15.04 -0.02
CA ILE A 90 -18.70 -14.57 -1.42
C ILE A 90 -17.30 -14.48 -2.05
N THR A 91 -16.32 -13.96 -1.34
CA THR A 91 -14.95 -13.73 -1.83
C THR A 91 -14.06 -14.98 -1.67
N LYS A 92 -14.61 -16.08 -1.19
CA LYS A 92 -13.87 -17.33 -0.93
C LYS A 92 -12.64 -17.10 -0.03
N GLY A 93 -12.86 -16.41 1.09
CA GLY A 93 -11.86 -16.21 2.14
C GLY A 93 -11.25 -14.80 2.21
N GLY A 94 -11.83 -13.81 1.53
CA GLY A 94 -11.38 -12.42 1.66
C GLY A 94 -10.84 -11.79 0.37
N LEU A 95 -10.21 -10.64 0.49
CA LEU A 95 -9.65 -9.87 -0.62
C LEU A 95 -8.23 -10.38 -0.94
N PRO A 96 -7.96 -10.82 -2.18
CA PRO A 96 -6.61 -11.22 -2.58
C PRO A 96 -5.68 -10.01 -2.68
N ASN A 97 -4.39 -10.24 -2.47
CA ASN A 97 -3.37 -9.22 -2.63
C ASN A 97 -3.25 -8.75 -4.10
N LYS A 98 -2.78 -7.53 -4.31
CA LYS A 98 -2.54 -6.94 -5.65
C LYS A 98 -3.79 -6.88 -6.53
N THR A 99 -4.98 -6.72 -5.94
CA THR A 99 -6.24 -6.59 -6.65
C THR A 99 -6.90 -5.25 -6.40
N LEU A 100 -7.66 -4.76 -7.39
CA LEU A 100 -8.56 -3.63 -7.25
C LEU A 100 -9.94 -4.17 -6.91
N ASN A 101 -10.47 -3.78 -5.75
CA ASN A 101 -11.81 -4.13 -5.29
C ASN A 101 -12.66 -2.87 -5.20
N ILE A 102 -13.87 -2.90 -5.74
CA ILE A 102 -14.76 -1.73 -5.80
C ILE A 102 -16.04 -2.03 -5.03
N ALA A 103 -16.28 -1.23 -3.97
CA ALA A 103 -17.57 -1.25 -3.27
C ALA A 103 -18.53 -0.27 -3.92
N LEU A 104 -19.56 -0.79 -4.57
CA LEU A 104 -20.61 -0.01 -5.22
C LEU A 104 -21.88 0.00 -4.35
N ALA A 105 -22.36 1.20 -4.02
CA ALA A 105 -23.60 1.39 -3.30
C ALA A 105 -24.22 2.75 -3.65
N GLY A 106 -25.54 2.84 -3.58
CA GLY A 106 -26.27 4.09 -3.75
C GLY A 106 -25.98 5.12 -2.67
N THR A 107 -26.46 6.33 -2.85
CA THR A 107 -26.31 7.39 -1.87
C THR A 107 -27.07 7.05 -0.58
N GLY A 108 -26.44 7.26 0.58
CA GLY A 108 -27.06 7.01 1.89
C GLY A 108 -27.14 5.55 2.35
N VAL A 109 -26.70 4.59 1.52
CA VAL A 109 -26.73 3.15 1.86
C VAL A 109 -25.67 2.73 2.88
N GLY A 110 -24.68 3.60 3.16
CA GLY A 110 -23.64 3.30 4.15
C GLY A 110 -22.28 2.91 3.57
N LYS A 111 -22.00 3.18 2.29
CA LYS A 111 -20.71 2.89 1.65
C LYS A 111 -19.51 3.36 2.49
N SER A 112 -19.52 4.63 2.93
CA SER A 112 -18.41 5.19 3.73
C SER A 112 -18.30 4.52 5.10
N LEU A 113 -19.41 4.12 5.71
CA LEU A 113 -19.41 3.36 6.96
C LEU A 113 -18.80 1.97 6.78
N PHE A 114 -19.16 1.30 5.69
CA PHE A 114 -18.57 0.01 5.32
C PHE A 114 -17.06 0.12 5.11
N MET A 115 -16.59 1.17 4.42
CA MET A 115 -15.16 1.40 4.21
C MET A 115 -14.41 1.70 5.51
N CYS A 116 -14.99 2.49 6.42
CA CYS A 116 -14.44 2.74 7.75
C CYS A 116 -14.37 1.45 8.58
N HIS A 117 -15.42 0.63 8.51
CA HIS A 117 -15.50 -0.65 9.20
C HIS A 117 -14.43 -1.63 8.66
N LEU A 118 -14.29 -1.73 7.34
CA LEU A 118 -13.25 -2.53 6.71
C LEU A 118 -11.84 -2.09 7.13
N ALA A 119 -11.56 -0.78 7.14
CA ALA A 119 -10.28 -0.24 7.58
C ALA A 119 -9.99 -0.60 9.05
N SER A 120 -11.00 -0.52 9.92
CA SER A 120 -10.91 -0.92 11.32
C SER A 120 -10.62 -2.41 11.49
N SER A 121 -11.32 -3.27 10.75
CA SER A 121 -11.14 -4.72 10.77
C SER A 121 -9.73 -5.13 10.30
N VAL A 122 -9.26 -4.55 9.19
CA VAL A 122 -7.93 -4.81 8.64
C VAL A 122 -6.82 -4.35 9.60
N LEU A 123 -6.99 -3.21 10.28
CA LEU A 123 -6.08 -2.74 11.32
C LEU A 123 -6.00 -3.73 12.50
N LEU A 124 -7.14 -4.25 12.95
CA LEU A 124 -7.17 -5.24 14.04
C LEU A 124 -6.52 -6.58 13.68
N GLN A 125 -6.46 -6.91 12.39
CA GLN A 125 -5.71 -8.07 11.88
C GLN A 125 -4.18 -7.83 11.86
N GLY A 126 -3.71 -6.67 12.34
CA GLY A 126 -2.29 -6.31 12.36
C GLY A 126 -1.73 -5.82 11.02
N ARG A 127 -2.59 -5.53 10.06
CA ARG A 127 -2.19 -5.02 8.74
C ARG A 127 -2.21 -3.49 8.71
N SER A 128 -1.38 -2.90 7.85
CA SER A 128 -1.34 -1.44 7.66
C SER A 128 -2.35 -0.99 6.60
N VAL A 129 -3.02 0.12 6.88
CA VAL A 129 -4.08 0.69 6.04
C VAL A 129 -3.74 2.15 5.71
N LEU A 130 -3.83 2.50 4.45
CA LEU A 130 -3.90 3.88 3.99
C LEU A 130 -5.33 4.16 3.53
N TYR A 131 -6.04 5.03 4.25
CA TYR A 131 -7.38 5.49 3.90
C TYR A 131 -7.30 6.86 3.25
N ILE A 132 -7.68 6.95 1.98
CA ILE A 132 -7.70 8.23 1.25
C ILE A 132 -9.15 8.68 1.12
N THR A 133 -9.47 9.89 1.60
CA THR A 133 -10.79 10.51 1.48
C THR A 133 -10.73 11.74 0.59
N LEU A 134 -11.64 11.81 -0.39
CA LEU A 134 -11.77 12.94 -1.31
C LEU A 134 -13.06 13.75 -1.07
N GLU A 135 -13.94 13.27 -0.23
CA GLU A 135 -15.27 13.88 0.03
C GLU A 135 -15.40 14.39 1.46
N MET A 136 -14.83 13.68 2.42
CA MET A 136 -14.97 13.98 3.86
C MET A 136 -13.63 14.39 4.45
N ALA A 137 -13.67 15.26 5.46
CA ALA A 137 -12.48 15.61 6.24
C ALA A 137 -11.90 14.38 6.97
N GLU A 138 -10.58 14.33 7.12
CA GLU A 138 -9.84 13.24 7.76
C GLU A 138 -10.36 12.95 9.17
N GLU A 139 -10.68 14.00 9.93
CA GLU A 139 -11.22 13.91 11.29
C GLU A 139 -12.61 13.25 11.31
N ARG A 140 -13.42 13.46 10.28
CA ARG A 140 -14.74 12.82 10.18
C ARG A 140 -14.64 11.32 9.85
N ILE A 141 -13.64 10.93 9.12
CA ILE A 141 -13.33 9.50 8.90
C ILE A 141 -12.78 8.90 10.20
N ALA A 142 -11.86 9.59 10.88
CA ALA A 142 -11.30 9.17 12.16
C ALA A 142 -12.41 8.98 13.22
N GLU A 143 -13.35 9.92 13.34
CA GLU A 143 -14.50 9.84 14.25
C GLU A 143 -15.33 8.55 14.04
N ARG A 144 -15.56 8.15 12.79
CA ARG A 144 -16.28 6.92 12.46
C ARG A 144 -15.48 5.65 12.80
N ILE A 145 -14.17 5.69 12.57
CA ILE A 145 -13.25 4.62 12.91
C ILE A 145 -13.14 4.48 14.43
N ASP A 146 -13.03 5.60 15.16
CA ASP A 146 -13.03 5.62 16.62
C ASP A 146 -14.32 5.05 17.20
N ALA A 147 -15.47 5.45 16.69
CA ALA A 147 -16.77 4.89 17.11
C ALA A 147 -16.80 3.37 16.99
N ASN A 148 -16.24 2.83 15.90
CA ASN A 148 -16.15 1.40 15.64
C ASN A 148 -15.15 0.71 16.59
N LEU A 149 -13.89 1.16 16.61
CA LEU A 149 -12.80 0.52 17.35
C LEU A 149 -12.95 0.66 18.88
N LEU A 150 -13.47 1.80 19.36
CA LEU A 150 -13.66 2.06 20.78
C LEU A 150 -14.99 1.51 21.30
N ASN A 151 -15.86 1.03 20.39
CA ASN A 151 -17.21 0.57 20.69
C ASN A 151 -18.01 1.63 21.46
N VAL A 152 -18.06 2.85 20.91
CA VAL A 152 -18.77 4.00 21.46
C VAL A 152 -19.65 4.59 20.36
N PRO A 153 -20.93 4.87 20.63
CA PRO A 153 -21.77 5.58 19.67
C PRO A 153 -21.13 6.91 19.27
N ILE A 154 -21.16 7.23 17.97
CA ILE A 154 -20.47 8.41 17.42
C ILE A 154 -20.90 9.72 18.13
N GLN A 155 -22.17 9.82 18.52
CA GLN A 155 -22.71 10.99 19.24
C GLN A 155 -22.15 11.13 20.66
N GLN A 156 -21.64 10.04 21.24
CA GLN A 156 -21.09 10.02 22.59
C GLN A 156 -19.58 10.19 22.64
N LEU A 157 -18.92 10.24 21.49
CA LEU A 157 -17.46 10.45 21.42
C LEU A 157 -17.07 11.82 22.00
N VAL A 158 -17.89 12.84 21.77
CA VAL A 158 -17.66 14.21 22.27
C VAL A 158 -17.72 14.29 23.80
N ASP A 159 -18.53 13.43 24.43
CA ASP A 159 -18.73 13.38 25.88
C ASP A 159 -17.71 12.45 26.58
N LEU A 160 -16.86 11.77 25.82
CA LEU A 160 -15.90 10.81 26.36
C LEU A 160 -14.78 11.55 27.12
N PRO A 161 -14.56 11.26 28.43
CA PRO A 161 -13.45 11.87 29.15
C PRO A 161 -12.11 11.58 28.48
N ARG A 162 -11.25 12.59 28.37
CA ARG A 162 -9.94 12.50 27.72
C ARG A 162 -9.14 11.28 28.19
N GLN A 163 -9.05 11.06 29.50
CA GLN A 163 -8.32 9.93 30.06
C GLN A 163 -8.87 8.58 29.59
N MET A 164 -10.20 8.47 29.43
CA MET A 164 -10.85 7.26 28.96
C MET A 164 -10.56 7.04 27.48
N PHE A 165 -10.58 8.08 26.67
CA PHE A 165 -10.22 8.04 25.26
C PHE A 165 -8.76 7.58 25.09
N GLU A 166 -7.81 8.22 25.77
CA GLU A 166 -6.38 7.87 25.75
C GLU A 166 -6.13 6.41 26.14
N ASN A 167 -6.79 5.93 27.20
CA ASN A 167 -6.66 4.54 27.63
C ASN A 167 -7.17 3.55 26.58
N LYS A 168 -8.31 3.85 25.94
CA LYS A 168 -8.88 3.01 24.88
C LYS A 168 -7.95 2.97 23.66
N VAL A 169 -7.46 4.12 23.18
CA VAL A 169 -6.55 4.21 22.04
C VAL A 169 -5.21 3.50 22.33
N THR A 170 -4.64 3.72 23.53
CA THR A 170 -3.41 3.03 23.95
C THR A 170 -3.63 1.52 24.05
N GLY A 171 -4.81 1.10 24.49
CA GLY A 171 -5.20 -0.31 24.53
C GLY A 171 -5.28 -0.94 23.15
N LEU A 172 -5.78 -0.20 22.15
CA LEU A 172 -5.78 -0.63 20.75
C LEU A 172 -4.37 -0.73 20.18
N ALA A 173 -3.53 0.29 20.40
CA ALA A 173 -2.14 0.30 19.93
C ALA A 173 -1.30 -0.88 20.43
N LYS A 174 -1.68 -1.46 21.60
CA LYS A 174 -1.05 -2.67 22.13
C LYS A 174 -1.58 -3.96 21.49
N LYS A 175 -2.75 -3.92 20.86
CA LYS A 175 -3.41 -5.11 20.29
C LYS A 175 -3.07 -5.35 18.83
N THR A 176 -2.62 -4.33 18.12
CA THR A 176 -2.28 -4.43 16.69
C THR A 176 -0.85 -3.95 16.43
N GLN A 177 -0.19 -4.58 15.46
CA GLN A 177 1.08 -4.12 14.90
C GLN A 177 0.88 -3.31 13.62
N GLY A 178 -0.34 -3.23 13.13
CA GLY A 178 -0.70 -2.45 11.94
C GLY A 178 -0.70 -0.95 12.22
N THR A 179 -0.70 -0.17 11.15
CA THR A 179 -0.85 1.29 11.18
C THR A 179 -2.04 1.70 10.33
N LEU A 180 -2.74 2.75 10.73
CA LEU A 180 -3.82 3.35 9.93
C LEU A 180 -3.49 4.82 9.72
N ILE A 181 -3.36 5.21 8.45
CA ILE A 181 -3.16 6.59 8.03
C ILE A 181 -4.39 7.02 7.25
N ILE A 182 -4.96 8.17 7.62
CA ILE A 182 -6.10 8.81 6.93
C ILE A 182 -5.57 10.08 6.26
N LYS A 183 -5.87 10.26 4.97
CA LYS A 183 -5.44 11.41 4.18
C LYS A 183 -6.54 11.89 3.24
#